data_f772ce9c4f531c6abf5716452498cc65
#
_entry.id   f772ce9c4f531c6abf5716452498cc65
#
_cell.length_a   1.000
_cell.length_b   1.000
_cell.length_c   1.000
_cell.angle_alpha   90.00
_cell.angle_beta   90.00
_cell.angle_gamma   90.00
#
_symmetry.space_group_name_H-M   'P 1'
#
loop_
_entity.id
_entity.type
_entity.pdbx_description
1 polymer ?
#
loop_
_entity_poly.entity_id
_entity_poly.type
_entity_poly.pdbx_seq_one_letter_code
_entity_poly.pdbx_strand_id
1 'polypeptide(L)'
;DNGGATALAGPDQDFCSPVTGTVTMFASSPVAPGVGLWTLLSGTGTIAEPSNPFTVITGLGIGENRFQWTIDNGPCGSTNDVVSLTVYDSTVPAANAGPDQEFCQDIGSTQLNAEAVFSTASGVWTVLNPPGGNASIAQPGNADSDVDGFQLIQLPETHYAFIWSVNNGPFPAGSPCGPTADTMMVHIKDCVTVKVPDAFSPNGDGVNDLLVITNIETYPNNRITIFNRWGNKVYEASPYTNQWDGTSQFGTMYGETLPESTYYYVLDLGDGSDAYTGFIYLRR
;
A
#
# COMPACT_ATOMS: atom_id res chain seq x y z
N ASP A 1 -9.52 22.24 60.77
CA ASP A 1 -8.94 22.39 59.42
C ASP A 1 -10.04 22.10 58.39
N ASN A 2 -10.79 23.15 58.02
CA ASN A 2 -11.61 23.07 56.81
C ASN A 2 -10.70 23.31 55.59
N GLY A 3 -10.02 22.27 55.14
CA GLY A 3 -9.33 22.32 53.87
C GLY A 3 -10.33 22.71 52.80
N GLY A 4 -9.98 23.74 51.96
CA GLY A 4 -10.84 24.20 50.87
C GLY A 4 -11.15 23.06 49.91
N ALA A 5 -12.25 23.16 49.18
CA ALA A 5 -12.62 22.18 48.16
C ALA A 5 -11.57 22.16 47.01
N THR A 6 -11.19 20.98 46.57
CA THR A 6 -10.31 20.81 45.38
C THR A 6 -11.16 20.83 44.12
N ALA A 7 -10.75 21.67 43.18
CA ALA A 7 -11.38 21.68 41.87
C ALA A 7 -11.07 20.38 41.10
N LEU A 8 -12.11 19.74 40.59
CA LEU A 8 -12.05 18.64 39.61
C LEU A 8 -12.99 19.01 38.46
N ALA A 9 -12.49 19.08 37.24
CA ALA A 9 -13.26 19.50 36.06
C ALA A 9 -14.12 18.37 35.46
N GLY A 10 -13.90 17.15 35.92
CA GLY A 10 -14.52 15.95 35.36
C GLY A 10 -13.66 15.31 34.23
N PRO A 11 -14.15 14.21 33.64
CA PRO A 11 -13.41 13.49 32.62
C PRO A 11 -13.43 14.21 31.28
N ASP A 12 -12.38 14.05 30.49
CA ASP A 12 -12.36 14.42 29.10
C ASP A 12 -13.44 13.69 28.30
N GLN A 13 -13.96 14.34 27.24
CA GLN A 13 -15.04 13.78 26.42
C GLN A 13 -14.74 13.96 24.95
N ASP A 14 -15.09 12.94 24.14
CA ASP A 14 -14.89 12.89 22.69
C ASP A 14 -16.24 12.90 21.98
N PHE A 15 -16.33 13.71 20.91
CA PHE A 15 -17.53 13.88 20.12
C PHE A 15 -17.22 13.77 18.63
N CYS A 16 -18.15 13.22 17.86
CA CYS A 16 -18.10 13.25 16.40
C CYS A 16 -19.02 14.37 15.88
N SER A 17 -18.51 15.23 14.99
CA SER A 17 -19.29 16.36 14.44
C SER A 17 -20.46 15.87 13.57
N PRO A 18 -21.55 16.65 13.44
CA PRO A 18 -21.85 17.86 14.19
C PRO A 18 -22.27 17.54 15.64
N VAL A 19 -21.73 18.28 16.59
CA VAL A 19 -22.21 18.20 17.98
C VAL A 19 -23.50 19.00 18.08
N THR A 20 -24.62 18.28 18.04
CA THR A 20 -25.96 18.88 18.13
C THR A 20 -26.45 18.92 19.57
N GLY A 21 -26.89 20.09 20.03
CA GLY A 21 -27.41 20.28 21.36
C GLY A 21 -26.37 20.77 22.35
N THR A 22 -26.46 20.30 23.59
CA THR A 22 -25.65 20.74 24.74
C THR A 22 -24.79 19.62 25.29
N VAL A 23 -23.56 19.95 25.67
CA VAL A 23 -22.65 19.04 26.39
C VAL A 23 -22.67 19.41 27.87
N THR A 24 -22.98 18.45 28.77
CA THR A 24 -23.01 18.69 30.19
C THR A 24 -21.63 18.52 30.82
N MET A 25 -21.25 19.46 31.69
CA MET A 25 -20.04 19.40 32.50
C MET A 25 -20.26 18.66 33.80
N PHE A 26 -19.19 18.08 34.39
CA PHE A 26 -19.28 17.26 35.60
C PHE A 26 -18.19 17.65 36.61
N ALA A 27 -18.15 18.92 37.01
CA ALA A 27 -17.15 19.38 37.96
C ALA A 27 -17.55 19.13 39.44
N SER A 28 -16.51 19.15 40.29
CA SER A 28 -16.72 19.12 41.73
C SER A 28 -17.45 20.37 42.23
N SER A 29 -18.40 20.20 43.17
CA SER A 29 -19.12 21.34 43.77
C SER A 29 -18.23 22.07 44.78
N PRO A 30 -18.19 23.42 44.78
CA PRO A 30 -17.51 24.18 45.81
C PRO A 30 -18.23 24.00 47.16
N VAL A 31 -17.47 24.05 48.24
CA VAL A 31 -18.00 24.07 49.64
C VAL A 31 -18.02 25.50 50.15
N ALA A 32 -19.16 25.94 50.64
CA ALA A 32 -19.31 27.31 51.15
C ALA A 32 -18.24 27.64 52.20
N PRO A 33 -17.62 28.83 52.16
CA PRO A 33 -17.95 29.99 51.33
C PRO A 33 -17.30 30.00 49.94
N GLY A 34 -16.64 28.88 49.49
CA GLY A 34 -16.00 28.79 48.19
C GLY A 34 -16.96 28.98 47.01
N VAL A 35 -16.47 29.55 45.95
CA VAL A 35 -17.19 29.80 44.68
C VAL A 35 -16.47 29.15 43.52
N GLY A 36 -17.22 28.56 42.62
CA GLY A 36 -16.68 27.92 41.40
C GLY A 36 -16.88 28.80 40.19
N LEU A 37 -15.95 28.68 39.22
CA LEU A 37 -16.05 29.39 37.95
C LEU A 37 -15.44 28.57 36.80
N TRP A 38 -16.22 28.36 35.75
CA TRP A 38 -15.75 27.84 34.47
C TRP A 38 -15.20 28.97 33.59
N THR A 39 -14.07 28.71 32.95
CA THR A 39 -13.47 29.59 31.95
C THR A 39 -13.04 28.77 30.71
N LEU A 40 -13.20 29.33 29.51
CA LEU A 40 -12.67 28.77 28.28
C LEU A 40 -11.20 29.16 28.19
N LEU A 41 -10.29 28.16 28.03
CA LEU A 41 -8.85 28.37 27.87
C LEU A 41 -8.45 28.40 26.41
N SER A 42 -8.98 27.46 25.59
CA SER A 42 -8.68 27.39 24.14
C SER A 42 -9.82 26.69 23.40
N GLY A 43 -9.84 26.87 22.08
CA GLY A 43 -10.92 26.35 21.23
C GLY A 43 -12.13 27.27 21.22
N THR A 44 -13.32 26.70 21.07
CA THR A 44 -14.61 27.41 21.05
C THR A 44 -15.64 26.73 21.94
N GLY A 45 -16.59 27.51 22.40
CA GLY A 45 -17.71 27.01 23.21
C GLY A 45 -18.31 28.11 24.06
N THR A 46 -19.62 28.07 24.24
CA THR A 46 -20.36 29.00 25.11
C THR A 46 -20.79 28.29 26.36
N ILE A 47 -20.37 28.81 27.51
CA ILE A 47 -20.73 28.32 28.85
C ILE A 47 -22.05 28.97 29.25
N ALA A 48 -23.09 28.16 29.50
CA ALA A 48 -24.41 28.70 29.82
C ALA A 48 -24.45 29.34 31.23
N GLU A 49 -23.92 28.65 32.22
CA GLU A 49 -23.91 29.10 33.62
C GLU A 49 -22.49 28.92 34.20
N PRO A 50 -21.60 29.92 34.12
CA PRO A 50 -20.19 29.76 34.48
C PRO A 50 -19.92 29.35 35.93
N SER A 51 -20.84 29.66 36.86
CA SER A 51 -20.70 29.30 38.27
C SER A 51 -21.30 27.93 38.63
N ASN A 52 -21.99 27.28 37.71
CA ASN A 52 -22.61 25.98 37.94
C ASN A 52 -21.62 24.86 37.57
N PRO A 53 -21.21 23.96 38.49
CA PRO A 53 -20.31 22.84 38.18
C PRO A 53 -20.89 21.89 37.14
N PHE A 54 -22.23 21.84 36.99
CA PHE A 54 -22.95 21.01 36.03
C PHE A 54 -23.50 21.82 34.85
N THR A 55 -22.85 22.93 34.51
CA THR A 55 -23.23 23.77 33.37
C THR A 55 -23.25 22.99 32.04
N VAL A 56 -23.89 23.58 31.06
CA VAL A 56 -23.86 23.04 29.68
C VAL A 56 -23.04 23.93 28.78
N ILE A 57 -22.36 23.31 27.85
CA ILE A 57 -21.59 23.97 26.78
C ILE A 57 -22.31 23.78 25.44
N THR A 58 -22.32 24.82 24.63
CA THR A 58 -22.81 24.81 23.24
C THR A 58 -21.77 25.39 22.31
N GLY A 59 -21.89 25.12 21.01
CA GLY A 59 -21.05 25.73 19.98
C GLY A 59 -19.57 25.28 20.02
N LEU A 60 -19.33 24.03 20.39
CA LEU A 60 -18.00 23.43 20.30
C LEU A 60 -17.54 23.39 18.85
N GLY A 61 -16.30 23.83 18.59
CA GLY A 61 -15.63 23.73 17.28
C GLY A 61 -14.90 22.40 17.13
N ILE A 62 -14.56 22.06 15.89
CA ILE A 62 -13.71 20.93 15.56
C ILE A 62 -12.33 21.10 16.23
N GLY A 63 -11.78 20.00 16.73
CA GLY A 63 -10.53 19.97 17.49
C GLY A 63 -10.75 20.01 18.99
N GLU A 64 -9.67 20.28 19.74
CA GLU A 64 -9.67 20.32 21.20
C GLU A 64 -10.21 21.65 21.71
N ASN A 65 -11.23 21.59 22.60
CA ASN A 65 -11.81 22.74 23.30
C ASN A 65 -11.57 22.54 24.79
N ARG A 66 -10.77 23.40 25.43
CA ARG A 66 -10.31 23.24 26.80
C ARG A 66 -11.02 24.22 27.71
N PHE A 67 -11.59 23.70 28.79
CA PHE A 67 -12.28 24.46 29.82
C PHE A 67 -11.62 24.22 31.16
N GLN A 68 -11.47 25.30 31.96
CA GLN A 68 -10.93 25.23 33.31
C GLN A 68 -12.02 25.47 34.33
N TRP A 69 -12.10 24.59 35.31
CA TRP A 69 -12.88 24.78 36.53
C TRP A 69 -11.98 25.30 37.64
N THR A 70 -12.30 26.44 38.22
CA THR A 70 -11.56 27.02 39.31
C THR A 70 -12.50 27.13 40.51
N ILE A 71 -12.06 26.67 41.70
CA ILE A 71 -12.71 26.91 42.97
C ILE A 71 -11.87 27.90 43.78
N ASP A 72 -12.43 29.08 44.07
CA ASP A 72 -11.85 30.04 44.98
C ASP A 72 -12.39 29.79 46.39
N ASN A 73 -11.50 29.36 47.29
CA ASN A 73 -11.81 29.06 48.67
C ASN A 73 -11.53 30.27 49.60
N GLY A 74 -11.47 31.48 49.03
CA GLY A 74 -11.17 32.71 49.78
C GLY A 74 -9.77 32.67 50.42
N PRO A 75 -9.67 32.91 51.74
CA PRO A 75 -8.37 32.90 52.43
C PRO A 75 -7.59 31.56 52.33
N CYS A 76 -8.26 30.46 52.00
CA CYS A 76 -7.64 29.15 51.79
C CYS A 76 -7.03 28.97 50.39
N GLY A 77 -7.07 30.01 49.56
CA GLY A 77 -6.54 29.98 48.19
C GLY A 77 -7.49 29.38 47.16
N SER A 78 -7.04 29.23 45.93
CA SER A 78 -7.81 28.65 44.83
C SER A 78 -7.17 27.36 44.31
N THR A 79 -8.00 26.50 43.78
CA THR A 79 -7.57 25.29 43.05
C THR A 79 -8.20 25.32 41.67
N ASN A 80 -7.57 24.69 40.69
CA ASN A 80 -8.13 24.57 39.33
C ASN A 80 -7.84 23.22 38.75
N ASP A 81 -8.65 22.82 37.76
CA ASP A 81 -8.51 21.63 36.97
C ASP A 81 -9.05 21.89 35.54
N VAL A 82 -8.60 21.15 34.57
CA VAL A 82 -8.92 21.36 33.15
C VAL A 82 -9.54 20.10 32.56
N VAL A 83 -10.59 20.27 31.76
CA VAL A 83 -11.22 19.23 30.97
C VAL A 83 -11.09 19.58 29.48
N SER A 84 -10.81 18.58 28.64
CA SER A 84 -10.77 18.67 27.19
C SER A 84 -12.05 18.06 26.60
N LEU A 85 -12.74 18.84 25.75
CA LEU A 85 -13.86 18.39 24.92
C LEU A 85 -13.39 18.38 23.48
N THR A 86 -13.08 17.18 22.95
CA THR A 86 -12.54 17.04 21.61
C THR A 86 -13.63 16.70 20.59
N VAL A 87 -13.75 17.51 19.55
CA VAL A 87 -14.70 17.29 18.46
C VAL A 87 -13.95 16.83 17.21
N TYR A 88 -14.19 15.61 16.79
CA TYR A 88 -13.64 15.02 15.58
C TYR A 88 -14.50 15.34 14.37
N ASP A 89 -13.85 15.58 13.24
CA ASP A 89 -14.50 16.02 12.00
C ASP A 89 -15.10 14.83 11.24
N SER A 90 -16.42 14.73 11.19
CA SER A 90 -17.12 13.67 10.43
C SER A 90 -17.04 13.81 8.91
N THR A 91 -16.50 14.94 8.41
CA THR A 91 -16.32 15.16 6.97
C THR A 91 -15.00 14.64 6.43
N VAL A 92 -14.13 14.08 7.29
CA VAL A 92 -12.92 13.38 6.86
C VAL A 92 -13.32 12.20 5.97
N PRO A 93 -12.81 12.11 4.73
CA PRO A 93 -13.15 11.02 3.84
C PRO A 93 -12.67 9.68 4.38
N ALA A 94 -13.33 8.61 3.96
CA ALA A 94 -12.83 7.26 4.20
C ALA A 94 -11.45 7.07 3.56
N ALA A 95 -10.65 6.16 4.09
CA ALA A 95 -9.35 5.84 3.51
C ALA A 95 -9.48 5.49 2.01
N ASN A 96 -8.57 6.04 1.22
CA ASN A 96 -8.41 5.74 -0.20
C ASN A 96 -6.91 5.58 -0.47
N ALA A 97 -6.48 4.36 -0.74
CA ALA A 97 -5.09 3.98 -0.96
C ALA A 97 -4.57 4.35 -2.37
N GLY A 98 -5.47 4.78 -3.25
CA GLY A 98 -5.16 5.00 -4.66
C GLY A 98 -5.22 3.72 -5.50
N PRO A 99 -4.94 3.81 -6.80
CA PRO A 99 -5.03 2.69 -7.72
C PRO A 99 -3.88 1.70 -7.55
N ASP A 100 -4.12 0.44 -7.90
CA ASP A 100 -3.08 -0.58 -8.03
C ASP A 100 -2.01 -0.16 -9.05
N GLN A 101 -0.77 -0.62 -8.84
CA GLN A 101 0.38 -0.30 -9.68
C GLN A 101 1.02 -1.59 -10.22
N GLU A 102 1.53 -1.53 -11.45
CA GLU A 102 2.22 -2.65 -12.09
C GLU A 102 3.61 -2.23 -12.58
N PHE A 103 4.62 -3.05 -12.30
CA PHE A 103 6.01 -2.78 -12.66
C PHE A 103 6.73 -4.05 -13.09
N CYS A 104 7.82 -3.85 -13.83
CA CYS A 104 8.78 -4.91 -14.11
C CYS A 104 9.69 -5.17 -12.90
N GLN A 105 10.33 -6.33 -12.86
CA GLN A 105 11.16 -6.83 -11.76
C GLN A 105 12.37 -5.99 -11.37
N ASP A 106 12.78 -5.05 -12.20
CA ASP A 106 13.94 -4.18 -11.99
C ASP A 106 13.57 -2.81 -11.41
N ILE A 107 12.31 -2.64 -10.96
CA ILE A 107 11.91 -1.41 -10.29
C ILE A 107 12.67 -1.23 -8.98
N GLY A 108 13.36 -0.09 -8.83
CA GLY A 108 14.06 0.26 -7.59
C GLY A 108 13.13 0.78 -6.51
N SER A 109 12.23 1.71 -6.88
CA SER A 109 11.27 2.35 -5.97
C SER A 109 10.05 2.85 -6.71
N THR A 110 8.95 3.05 -6.00
CA THR A 110 7.76 3.76 -6.47
C THR A 110 7.19 4.64 -5.38
N GLN A 111 6.21 5.47 -5.71
CA GLN A 111 5.51 6.32 -4.77
C GLN A 111 4.08 5.80 -4.55
N LEU A 112 3.67 5.74 -3.28
CA LEU A 112 2.29 5.54 -2.87
C LEU A 112 1.53 6.86 -3.08
N ASN A 113 0.25 6.79 -3.43
CA ASN A 113 -0.57 7.96 -3.74
C ASN A 113 -1.94 7.84 -3.08
N ALA A 114 -1.95 7.77 -1.74
CA ALA A 114 -3.21 7.79 -1.01
C ALA A 114 -3.82 9.18 -0.97
N GLU A 115 -5.11 9.24 -0.72
CA GLU A 115 -5.77 10.50 -0.39
C GLU A 115 -5.27 11.01 0.95
N ALA A 116 -4.73 12.25 0.94
CA ALA A 116 -4.20 12.88 2.13
C ALA A 116 -5.33 13.19 3.14
N VAL A 117 -5.08 12.90 4.40
CA VAL A 117 -6.03 13.22 5.48
C VAL A 117 -5.85 14.65 5.98
N PHE A 118 -6.88 15.19 6.57
CA PHE A 118 -6.91 16.56 7.08
C PHE A 118 -7.67 16.64 8.43
N SER A 119 -7.73 17.86 8.99
CA SER A 119 -8.46 18.15 10.24
C SER A 119 -7.94 17.33 11.42
N THR A 120 -8.79 16.55 12.07
CA THR A 120 -8.47 15.77 13.28
C THR A 120 -7.94 14.37 12.97
N ALA A 121 -7.95 13.97 11.71
CA ALA A 121 -7.55 12.61 11.30
C ALA A 121 -6.04 12.45 11.13
N SER A 122 -5.60 11.23 11.30
CA SER A 122 -4.24 10.77 10.97
C SER A 122 -4.29 9.57 10.04
N GLY A 123 -3.36 9.51 9.09
CA GLY A 123 -3.22 8.38 8.17
C GLY A 123 -1.91 7.65 8.41
N VAL A 124 -1.90 6.33 8.18
CA VAL A 124 -0.69 5.52 8.25
C VAL A 124 -0.73 4.38 7.25
N TRP A 125 0.38 4.22 6.52
CA TRP A 125 0.63 3.09 5.67
C TRP A 125 1.18 1.90 6.44
N THR A 126 0.73 0.70 6.08
CA THR A 126 1.35 -0.57 6.47
C THR A 126 1.54 -1.44 5.23
N VAL A 127 2.60 -2.25 5.21
CA VAL A 127 2.87 -3.17 4.11
C VAL A 127 2.68 -4.62 4.55
N LEU A 128 1.99 -5.40 3.73
CA LEU A 128 1.95 -6.85 3.83
C LEU A 128 2.85 -7.42 2.73
N ASN A 129 4.07 -7.77 3.12
CA ASN A 129 5.02 -8.38 2.21
C ASN A 129 4.63 -9.85 1.93
N PRO A 130 4.79 -10.34 0.69
CA PRO A 130 4.72 -11.77 0.40
C PRO A 130 5.88 -12.50 1.11
N PRO A 131 5.81 -13.83 1.31
CA PRO A 131 6.90 -14.61 1.90
C PRO A 131 8.21 -14.40 1.14
N GLY A 132 9.23 -13.88 1.84
CA GLY A 132 10.52 -13.52 1.26
C GLY A 132 10.62 -12.08 0.74
N GLY A 133 9.53 -11.31 0.72
CA GLY A 133 9.52 -9.91 0.31
C GLY A 133 10.07 -8.97 1.38
N ASN A 134 10.63 -7.84 0.93
CA ASN A 134 11.27 -6.83 1.79
C ASN A 134 10.84 -5.40 1.49
N ALA A 135 9.70 -5.19 0.83
CA ALA A 135 9.25 -3.82 0.55
C ALA A 135 9.15 -3.00 1.83
N SER A 136 9.64 -1.77 1.78
CA SER A 136 9.80 -0.86 2.91
C SER A 136 9.24 0.52 2.58
N ILE A 137 8.45 1.08 3.50
CA ILE A 137 7.82 2.40 3.36
C ILE A 137 8.71 3.43 4.05
N ALA A 138 9.15 4.45 3.33
CA ALA A 138 10.07 5.46 3.84
C ALA A 138 9.45 6.36 4.93
N GLN A 139 8.21 6.79 4.74
CA GLN A 139 7.48 7.69 5.64
C GLN A 139 6.03 7.20 5.82
N PRO A 140 5.75 6.26 6.73
CA PRO A 140 4.43 5.65 6.84
C PRO A 140 3.26 6.62 7.11
N GLY A 141 3.54 7.78 7.72
CA GLY A 141 2.52 8.81 7.97
C GLY A 141 2.25 9.75 6.80
N ASN A 142 3.00 9.64 5.69
CA ASN A 142 2.82 10.46 4.50
C ASN A 142 2.02 9.71 3.45
N ALA A 143 0.92 10.30 2.96
CA ALA A 143 0.08 9.71 1.92
C ALA A 143 0.87 9.37 0.63
N ASP A 144 1.81 10.24 0.26
CA ASP A 144 2.66 10.13 -0.94
C ASP A 144 4.06 9.57 -0.59
N SER A 145 4.14 8.57 0.29
CA SER A 145 5.42 8.00 0.71
C SER A 145 6.09 7.20 -0.39
N ASP A 146 7.42 7.29 -0.46
CA ASP A 146 8.23 6.39 -1.28
C ASP A 146 8.28 4.98 -0.67
N VAL A 147 8.33 3.98 -1.54
CA VAL A 147 8.51 2.56 -1.21
C VAL A 147 9.62 1.99 -2.06
N ASP A 148 10.49 1.21 -1.45
CA ASP A 148 11.57 0.47 -2.08
C ASP A 148 11.58 -1.02 -1.66
N GLY A 149 12.61 -1.77 -2.12
CA GLY A 149 12.82 -3.16 -1.72
C GLY A 149 11.94 -4.18 -2.42
N PHE A 150 11.34 -3.82 -3.55
CA PHE A 150 10.57 -4.75 -4.38
C PHE A 150 11.46 -5.86 -4.95
N GLN A 151 10.92 -7.06 -5.01
CA GLN A 151 11.57 -8.23 -5.59
C GLN A 151 10.55 -9.11 -6.31
N LEU A 152 10.94 -9.67 -7.46
CA LEU A 152 10.19 -10.75 -8.09
C LEU A 152 10.56 -12.06 -7.39
N ILE A 153 9.69 -12.54 -6.48
CA ILE A 153 9.93 -13.73 -5.65
C ILE A 153 9.24 -14.94 -6.24
N GLN A 154 8.11 -14.71 -6.88
CA GLN A 154 7.27 -15.75 -7.47
C GLN A 154 7.01 -15.41 -8.94
N LEU A 155 7.26 -16.38 -9.83
CA LEU A 155 6.96 -16.26 -11.26
C LEU A 155 5.49 -16.64 -11.54
N PRO A 156 4.84 -15.98 -12.48
CA PRO A 156 5.32 -14.86 -13.30
C PRO A 156 5.18 -13.50 -12.62
N GLU A 157 4.64 -13.45 -11.41
CA GLU A 157 4.27 -12.20 -10.74
C GLU A 157 4.34 -12.31 -9.21
N THR A 158 4.77 -11.23 -8.55
CA THR A 158 4.75 -11.10 -7.09
C THR A 158 3.88 -9.91 -6.68
N HIS A 159 3.02 -10.13 -5.68
CA HIS A 159 2.07 -9.13 -5.18
C HIS A 159 2.48 -8.60 -3.81
N TYR A 160 2.53 -7.28 -3.68
CA TYR A 160 2.71 -6.58 -2.42
C TYR A 160 1.43 -5.80 -2.10
N ALA A 161 0.91 -5.94 -0.88
CA ALA A 161 -0.28 -5.20 -0.45
C ALA A 161 0.12 -4.05 0.48
N PHE A 162 -0.36 -2.84 0.18
CA PHE A 162 -0.17 -1.64 0.98
C PHE A 162 -1.53 -1.18 1.49
N ILE A 163 -1.64 -1.04 2.81
CA ILE A 163 -2.89 -0.67 3.47
C ILE A 163 -2.75 0.75 4.00
N TRP A 164 -3.57 1.67 3.50
CA TRP A 164 -3.74 3.01 4.05
C TRP A 164 -4.84 2.98 5.11
N SER A 165 -4.48 3.24 6.36
CA SER A 165 -5.41 3.29 7.48
C SER A 165 -5.57 4.72 7.94
N VAL A 166 -6.81 5.21 7.99
CA VAL A 166 -7.17 6.54 8.49
C VAL A 166 -7.86 6.38 9.84
N ASN A 167 -7.33 7.06 10.85
CA ASN A 167 -7.92 7.13 12.19
C ASN A 167 -8.41 8.55 12.46
N ASN A 168 -9.66 8.69 12.83
CA ASN A 168 -10.31 9.97 13.11
C ASN A 168 -10.99 9.96 14.49
N GLY A 169 -10.28 9.50 15.53
CA GLY A 169 -10.72 9.54 16.90
C GLY A 169 -11.00 8.17 17.54
N PRO A 170 -11.43 8.15 18.79
CA PRO A 170 -11.60 6.92 19.57
C PRO A 170 -12.96 6.23 19.34
N PHE A 171 -13.52 6.36 18.13
CA PHE A 171 -14.83 5.80 17.81
C PHE A 171 -14.70 4.41 17.18
N PRO A 172 -15.74 3.55 17.30
CA PRO A 172 -15.72 2.25 16.68
C PRO A 172 -15.77 2.34 15.15
N ALA A 173 -15.24 1.32 14.48
CA ALA A 173 -15.34 1.20 13.02
C ALA A 173 -16.81 1.23 12.57
N GLY A 174 -17.07 1.94 11.46
CA GLY A 174 -18.42 2.14 10.91
C GLY A 174 -19.15 3.37 11.48
N SER A 175 -18.58 4.06 12.48
CA SER A 175 -19.09 5.39 12.88
C SER A 175 -18.52 6.49 11.96
N PRO A 176 -19.17 7.67 11.85
CA PRO A 176 -18.69 8.74 10.97
C PRO A 176 -17.28 9.25 11.29
N CYS A 177 -16.83 9.13 12.55
CA CYS A 177 -15.47 9.48 12.97
C CYS A 177 -14.64 8.23 13.33
N GLY A 178 -15.06 7.05 12.92
CA GLY A 178 -14.35 5.79 13.19
C GLY A 178 -13.20 5.55 12.21
N PRO A 179 -12.35 4.56 12.49
CA PRO A 179 -11.26 4.20 11.61
C PRO A 179 -11.77 3.57 10.30
N THR A 180 -11.07 3.88 9.22
CA THR A 180 -11.27 3.27 7.90
C THR A 180 -9.94 2.78 7.34
N ALA A 181 -9.96 1.82 6.41
CA ALA A 181 -8.77 1.35 5.72
C ALA A 181 -9.11 0.98 4.28
N ASP A 182 -8.13 1.17 3.40
CA ASP A 182 -8.18 0.77 2.01
C ASP A 182 -6.84 0.15 1.61
N THR A 183 -6.85 -0.68 0.57
CA THR A 183 -5.67 -1.44 0.14
C THR A 183 -5.40 -1.22 -1.33
N MET A 184 -4.17 -0.89 -1.67
CA MET A 184 -3.64 -0.95 -3.03
C MET A 184 -2.66 -2.10 -3.19
N MET A 185 -2.57 -2.64 -4.41
CA MET A 185 -1.63 -3.68 -4.76
C MET A 185 -0.52 -3.13 -5.64
N VAL A 186 0.71 -3.59 -5.40
CA VAL A 186 1.83 -3.41 -6.32
C VAL A 186 2.20 -4.77 -6.88
N HIS A 187 2.12 -4.88 -8.20
CA HIS A 187 2.36 -6.09 -8.98
C HIS A 187 3.73 -6.01 -9.63
N ILE A 188 4.65 -6.87 -9.22
CA ILE A 188 5.99 -6.98 -9.81
C ILE A 188 5.99 -8.16 -10.76
N LYS A 189 6.09 -7.86 -12.07
CA LYS A 189 6.03 -8.85 -13.16
C LYS A 189 7.40 -9.17 -13.72
N ASP A 190 7.55 -10.39 -14.21
CA ASP A 190 8.66 -10.72 -15.08
C ASP A 190 8.45 -10.08 -16.46
N CYS A 191 9.23 -9.05 -16.77
CA CYS A 191 9.20 -8.37 -18.07
C CYS A 191 10.38 -8.80 -18.98
N VAL A 192 11.06 -9.89 -18.64
CA VAL A 192 12.15 -10.40 -19.48
C VAL A 192 11.57 -10.91 -20.79
N THR A 193 11.79 -10.15 -21.85
CA THR A 193 11.33 -10.55 -23.19
C THR A 193 12.27 -11.58 -23.79
N VAL A 194 11.75 -12.75 -24.07
CA VAL A 194 12.43 -13.75 -24.90
C VAL A 194 12.38 -13.30 -26.36
N LYS A 195 13.52 -13.28 -27.02
CA LYS A 195 13.61 -12.93 -28.45
C LYS A 195 14.25 -14.07 -29.25
N VAL A 196 13.45 -14.67 -30.11
CA VAL A 196 13.95 -15.63 -31.15
C VAL A 196 14.44 -14.83 -32.33
N PRO A 197 15.68 -15.04 -32.83
CA PRO A 197 16.18 -14.33 -34.01
C PRO A 197 15.47 -14.81 -35.28
N ASP A 198 15.31 -13.90 -36.25
CA ASP A 198 14.67 -14.21 -37.53
C ASP A 198 15.53 -15.13 -38.42
N ALA A 199 16.84 -15.19 -38.15
CA ALA A 199 17.79 -16.00 -38.92
C ALA A 199 19.02 -16.37 -38.08
N PHE A 200 19.69 -17.46 -38.45
CA PHE A 200 21.03 -17.82 -38.01
C PHE A 200 21.80 -18.53 -39.13
N SER A 201 23.14 -18.63 -39.02
CA SER A 201 24.00 -19.07 -40.08
C SER A 201 25.06 -20.07 -39.58
N PRO A 202 24.71 -21.36 -39.45
CA PRO A 202 25.63 -22.39 -38.97
C PRO A 202 26.63 -22.79 -40.05
N ASN A 203 27.62 -21.92 -40.34
CA ASN A 203 28.66 -22.09 -41.34
C ASN A 203 30.05 -22.35 -40.76
N GLY A 204 30.18 -22.32 -39.40
CA GLY A 204 31.40 -22.61 -38.67
C GLY A 204 32.38 -21.43 -38.58
N ASP A 205 31.93 -20.20 -38.84
CA ASP A 205 32.77 -18.99 -38.78
C ASP A 205 32.82 -18.39 -37.32
N GLY A 206 32.08 -18.95 -36.37
CA GLY A 206 31.99 -18.50 -34.98
C GLY A 206 30.95 -17.40 -34.73
N VAL A 207 30.16 -17.02 -35.77
CA VAL A 207 29.15 -15.97 -35.68
C VAL A 207 27.77 -16.53 -36.07
N ASN A 208 26.82 -16.50 -35.14
CA ASN A 208 25.46 -17.02 -35.36
C ASN A 208 25.39 -18.49 -35.79
N ASP A 209 26.39 -19.30 -35.43
CA ASP A 209 26.42 -20.73 -35.73
C ASP A 209 25.35 -21.53 -34.98
N LEU A 210 24.84 -20.99 -33.90
CA LEU A 210 23.75 -21.57 -33.09
C LEU A 210 22.52 -20.67 -33.12
N LEU A 211 21.34 -21.25 -32.98
CA LEU A 211 20.13 -20.50 -32.76
C LEU A 211 20.14 -19.98 -31.30
N VAL A 212 20.55 -18.73 -31.09
CA VAL A 212 20.62 -18.09 -29.78
C VAL A 212 19.33 -17.32 -29.52
N ILE A 213 18.53 -17.83 -28.61
CA ILE A 213 17.32 -17.17 -28.13
C ILE A 213 17.70 -16.35 -26.93
N THR A 214 17.50 -15.01 -27.00
CA THR A 214 17.86 -14.10 -25.91
C THR A 214 16.99 -14.38 -24.70
N ASN A 215 17.60 -14.39 -23.50
CA ASN A 215 16.95 -14.58 -22.19
C ASN A 215 16.25 -15.94 -21.99
N ILE A 216 16.52 -16.95 -22.82
CA ILE A 216 15.90 -18.28 -22.66
C ILE A 216 16.39 -18.98 -21.38
N GLU A 217 17.55 -18.62 -20.87
CA GLU A 217 18.15 -19.15 -19.65
C GLU A 217 17.34 -18.81 -18.39
N THR A 218 16.51 -17.76 -18.42
CA THR A 218 15.63 -17.40 -17.31
C THR A 218 14.42 -18.34 -17.18
N TYR A 219 14.18 -19.18 -18.19
CA TYR A 219 13.07 -20.15 -18.24
C TYR A 219 13.57 -21.60 -18.22
N PRO A 220 13.88 -22.17 -17.05
CA PRO A 220 14.52 -23.49 -16.93
C PRO A 220 13.62 -24.65 -17.39
N ASN A 221 12.31 -24.44 -17.50
CA ASN A 221 11.34 -25.43 -17.95
C ASN A 221 10.89 -25.23 -19.41
N ASN A 222 11.62 -24.39 -20.15
CA ASN A 222 11.27 -24.11 -21.53
C ASN A 222 11.35 -25.33 -22.43
N ARG A 223 10.62 -25.30 -23.55
CA ARG A 223 10.65 -26.31 -24.59
C ARG A 223 10.52 -25.67 -25.96
N ILE A 224 11.44 -25.97 -26.88
CA ILE A 224 11.34 -25.59 -28.30
C ILE A 224 11.07 -26.79 -29.13
N THR A 225 10.21 -26.65 -30.15
CA THR A 225 10.01 -27.62 -31.23
C THR A 225 10.12 -26.90 -32.56
N ILE A 226 10.94 -27.42 -33.49
CA ILE A 226 11.18 -26.81 -34.79
C ILE A 226 10.70 -27.75 -35.90
N PHE A 227 10.03 -27.15 -36.87
CA PHE A 227 9.39 -27.84 -38.00
C PHE A 227 9.91 -27.33 -39.34
N ASN A 228 9.98 -28.20 -40.35
CA ASN A 228 10.18 -27.77 -41.69
C ASN A 228 8.91 -27.22 -42.36
N ARG A 229 8.98 -26.71 -43.58
CA ARG A 229 7.85 -26.14 -44.33
C ARG A 229 6.67 -27.08 -44.56
N TRP A 230 6.87 -28.41 -44.40
CA TRP A 230 5.82 -29.41 -44.55
C TRP A 230 5.20 -29.81 -43.21
N GLY A 231 5.59 -29.17 -42.11
CA GLY A 231 5.09 -29.46 -40.76
C GLY A 231 5.75 -30.67 -40.09
N ASN A 232 6.82 -31.24 -40.68
CA ASN A 232 7.57 -32.32 -40.06
C ASN A 232 8.52 -31.75 -39.01
N LYS A 233 8.52 -32.36 -37.80
CA LYS A 233 9.45 -32.01 -36.73
C LYS A 233 10.89 -32.35 -37.15
N VAL A 234 11.79 -31.39 -36.97
CA VAL A 234 13.22 -31.55 -37.29
C VAL A 234 14.10 -31.40 -36.05
N TYR A 235 13.66 -30.68 -35.01
CA TYR A 235 14.41 -30.50 -33.78
C TYR A 235 13.46 -30.34 -32.61
N GLU A 236 13.90 -30.79 -31.41
CA GLU A 236 13.20 -30.57 -30.14
C GLU A 236 14.22 -30.56 -29.01
N ALA A 237 14.04 -29.65 -28.03
CA ALA A 237 14.80 -29.63 -26.78
C ALA A 237 13.95 -29.14 -25.62
N SER A 238 14.17 -29.74 -24.43
CA SER A 238 13.56 -29.31 -23.16
C SER A 238 14.50 -29.66 -22.02
N PRO A 239 15.12 -28.67 -21.33
CA PRO A 239 15.16 -27.28 -21.74
C PRO A 239 16.00 -27.03 -22.98
N TYR A 240 15.68 -25.98 -23.71
CA TYR A 240 16.53 -25.43 -24.77
C TYR A 240 17.55 -24.47 -24.16
N THR A 241 18.82 -24.66 -24.48
CA THR A 241 19.95 -23.93 -23.94
C THR A 241 20.85 -23.34 -25.04
N ASN A 242 20.25 -22.87 -26.16
CA ASN A 242 20.95 -22.25 -27.28
C ASN A 242 21.95 -23.18 -28.01
N GLN A 243 21.58 -24.45 -28.16
CA GLN A 243 22.52 -25.48 -28.72
C GLN A 243 22.21 -25.95 -30.13
N TRP A 244 21.13 -25.46 -30.80
CA TRP A 244 20.79 -25.94 -32.13
C TRP A 244 21.64 -25.31 -33.22
N ASP A 245 22.32 -26.14 -33.99
CA ASP A 245 23.22 -25.80 -35.10
C ASP A 245 22.61 -26.07 -36.48
N GLY A 246 21.32 -26.27 -36.57
CA GLY A 246 20.64 -26.63 -37.83
C GLY A 246 20.78 -28.10 -38.24
N THR A 247 21.17 -28.99 -37.29
CA THR A 247 21.17 -30.44 -37.50
C THR A 247 19.80 -31.02 -37.16
N SER A 248 19.34 -31.98 -37.98
CA SER A 248 18.06 -32.67 -37.75
C SER A 248 18.17 -33.78 -36.70
N GLN A 249 17.20 -33.84 -35.79
CA GLN A 249 17.04 -34.93 -34.83
C GLN A 249 15.94 -35.92 -35.22
N PHE A 250 15.25 -35.71 -36.32
CA PHE A 250 14.08 -36.51 -36.71
C PHE A 250 14.04 -36.81 -38.20
N GLY A 251 13.34 -37.92 -38.53
CA GLY A 251 13.03 -38.28 -39.90
C GLY A 251 14.20 -38.88 -40.70
N THR A 252 14.11 -38.79 -42.03
CA THR A 252 15.09 -39.35 -42.95
C THR A 252 16.44 -38.63 -42.97
N MET A 253 16.48 -37.39 -42.43
CA MET A 253 17.69 -36.57 -42.30
C MET A 253 18.27 -36.57 -40.88
N TYR A 254 18.00 -37.60 -40.10
CA TYR A 254 18.53 -37.72 -38.74
C TYR A 254 20.08 -37.62 -38.73
N GLY A 255 20.59 -36.67 -37.92
CA GLY A 255 22.04 -36.42 -37.80
C GLY A 255 22.65 -35.63 -38.97
N GLU A 256 21.89 -35.28 -39.99
CA GLU A 256 22.36 -34.49 -41.13
C GLU A 256 22.05 -33.01 -40.96
N THR A 257 22.86 -32.18 -41.60
CA THR A 257 22.64 -30.72 -41.66
C THR A 257 21.44 -30.40 -42.52
N LEU A 258 20.52 -29.63 -42.01
CA LEU A 258 19.33 -29.20 -42.71
C LEU A 258 19.66 -28.20 -43.83
N PRO A 259 18.93 -28.21 -44.97
CA PRO A 259 19.14 -27.29 -46.09
C PRO A 259 18.76 -25.85 -45.69
N GLU A 260 19.37 -24.89 -46.40
CA GLU A 260 18.97 -23.48 -46.29
C GLU A 260 17.48 -23.34 -46.64
N SER A 261 16.71 -22.85 -45.66
CA SER A 261 15.27 -22.72 -45.78
C SER A 261 14.69 -21.95 -44.60
N THR A 262 13.39 -21.66 -44.70
CA THR A 262 12.58 -21.22 -43.55
C THR A 262 12.09 -22.42 -42.74
N TYR A 263 12.29 -22.37 -41.45
CA TYR A 263 11.80 -23.31 -40.45
C TYR A 263 10.81 -22.59 -39.50
N TYR A 264 9.89 -23.34 -38.93
CA TYR A 264 8.87 -22.80 -38.03
C TYR A 264 9.12 -23.33 -36.64
N TYR A 265 8.87 -22.51 -35.60
CA TYR A 265 9.06 -22.93 -34.22
C TYR A 265 7.81 -22.75 -33.37
N VAL A 266 7.73 -23.58 -32.36
CA VAL A 266 6.86 -23.41 -31.20
C VAL A 266 7.78 -23.43 -29.98
N LEU A 267 7.80 -22.33 -29.22
CA LEU A 267 8.57 -22.16 -28.01
C LEU A 267 7.61 -21.96 -26.83
N ASP A 268 7.55 -22.94 -25.94
CA ASP A 268 6.85 -22.89 -24.67
C ASP A 268 7.87 -22.52 -23.58
N LEU A 269 7.63 -21.48 -22.80
CA LEU A 269 8.54 -21.04 -21.73
C LEU A 269 8.41 -21.89 -20.46
N GLY A 270 7.33 -22.66 -20.33
CA GLY A 270 7.07 -23.49 -19.16
C GLY A 270 6.65 -22.69 -17.92
N ASP A 271 6.19 -21.45 -18.11
CA ASP A 271 5.72 -20.51 -17.08
C ASP A 271 4.19 -20.36 -17.03
N GLY A 272 3.49 -21.11 -17.92
CA GLY A 272 2.04 -21.07 -18.06
C GLY A 272 1.51 -19.99 -19.02
N SER A 273 2.40 -19.22 -19.67
CA SER A 273 2.04 -18.30 -20.76
C SER A 273 1.75 -19.05 -22.07
N ASP A 274 1.12 -18.36 -23.02
CA ASP A 274 0.93 -18.88 -24.38
C ASP A 274 2.27 -19.12 -25.07
N ALA A 275 2.38 -20.21 -25.84
CA ALA A 275 3.59 -20.55 -26.57
C ALA A 275 3.89 -19.51 -27.68
N TYR A 276 5.14 -19.12 -27.79
CA TYR A 276 5.65 -18.29 -28.89
C TYR A 276 5.72 -19.11 -30.16
N THR A 277 5.21 -18.56 -31.25
CA THR A 277 5.27 -19.20 -32.56
C THR A 277 5.84 -18.23 -33.60
N GLY A 278 6.62 -18.74 -34.54
CA GLY A 278 7.21 -17.91 -35.58
C GLY A 278 8.02 -18.73 -36.58
N PHE A 279 8.90 -18.05 -37.29
CA PHE A 279 9.79 -18.67 -38.26
C PHE A 279 11.23 -18.25 -38.01
N ILE A 280 12.14 -19.07 -38.52
CA ILE A 280 13.59 -18.85 -38.50
C ILE A 280 14.12 -19.17 -39.87
N TYR A 281 14.93 -18.28 -40.45
CA TYR A 281 15.63 -18.56 -41.69
C TYR A 281 17.02 -19.14 -41.38
N LEU A 282 17.25 -20.39 -41.81
CA LEU A 282 18.56 -21.03 -41.73
C LEU A 282 19.33 -20.70 -43.04
N ARG A 283 20.46 -20.03 -42.86
CA ARG A 283 21.37 -19.68 -43.98
C ARG A 283 22.71 -20.39 -43.81
N ARG A 284 23.37 -20.79 -44.93
CA ARG A 284 24.70 -21.39 -44.88
C ARG A 284 25.63 -20.68 -45.86
#